data_9f4fa5ccfbc491a482066c30c3e0f2a8
#
_entry.id   9f4fa5ccfbc491a482066c30c3e0f2a8
#
_cell.length_a   1.000
_cell.length_b   1.000
_cell.length_c   1.000
_cell.angle_alpha   90.00
_cell.angle_beta   90.00
_cell.angle_gamma   90.00
#
_symmetry.space_group_name_H-M   'P 1'
#
loop_
_entity.id
_entity.type
_entity.pdbx_description
1 polymer ?
#
loop_
_entity_poly.entity_id
_entity_poly.type
_entity_poly.pdbx_seq_one_letter_code
_entity_poly.pdbx_strand_id
1 'polypeptide(L)'
;VLYLNQALRKGWRFSSYRSESGAEVDLVIETDRDLIGIEVKAGRNVSPADTRGLVSLGELVGRKRRFKKWIIYRGEWKQRFDNGVEAWPVIEALKALR
;
A
#
# COMPACT_ATOMS: atom_id res chain seq x y z
N VAL A 1 -14.62 5.03 -8.67
CA VAL A 1 -14.85 6.41 -9.14
C VAL A 1 -15.33 7.29 -8.00
N LEU A 2 -16.39 6.90 -7.31
CA LEU A 2 -16.92 7.66 -6.18
C LEU A 2 -15.88 7.78 -5.05
N TYR A 3 -15.18 6.70 -4.81
CA TYR A 3 -14.13 6.65 -3.80
C TYR A 3 -12.95 7.56 -4.15
N LEU A 4 -12.53 7.54 -5.40
CA LEU A 4 -11.47 8.41 -5.89
C LEU A 4 -11.84 9.88 -5.74
N ASN A 5 -13.09 10.23 -6.03
CA ASN A 5 -13.57 11.60 -5.85
C ASN A 5 -13.48 12.05 -4.40
N GLN A 6 -13.81 11.16 -3.44
CA GLN A 6 -13.68 11.47 -2.03
C GLN A 6 -12.21 11.70 -1.64
N ALA A 7 -11.30 10.88 -2.13
CA ALA A 7 -9.88 11.02 -1.86
C ALA A 7 -9.33 12.33 -2.40
N LEU A 8 -9.73 12.70 -3.63
CA LEU A 8 -9.32 13.97 -4.23
C LEU A 8 -9.83 15.18 -3.46
N ARG A 9 -11.03 15.09 -2.92
CA ARG A 9 -11.59 16.17 -2.08
C ARG A 9 -10.80 16.35 -0.79
N LYS A 10 -10.16 15.29 -0.29
CA LYS A 10 -9.31 15.35 0.89
C LYS A 10 -7.93 15.92 0.59
N GLY A 11 -7.63 16.24 -0.66
CA GLY A 11 -6.32 16.73 -1.06
C GLY A 11 -5.26 15.65 -1.15
N TRP A 12 -5.64 14.39 -1.22
CA TRP A 12 -4.70 13.29 -1.32
C TRP A 12 -4.04 13.28 -2.70
N ARG A 13 -2.78 12.90 -2.71
CA ARG A 13 -2.01 12.76 -3.94
C ARG A 13 -1.74 11.29 -4.22
N PHE A 14 -1.73 10.93 -5.50
CA PHE A 14 -1.52 9.55 -5.95
C PHE A 14 -0.32 9.49 -6.88
N SER A 15 0.49 8.46 -6.70
CA SER A 15 1.63 8.19 -7.57
C SER A 15 1.91 6.69 -7.57
N SER A 16 2.95 6.28 -8.27
CA SER A 16 3.45 4.91 -8.24
C SER A 16 4.94 4.95 -7.97
N TYR A 17 5.51 3.79 -7.69
CA TYR A 17 6.94 3.68 -7.40
C TYR A 17 7.55 2.55 -8.22
N ARG A 18 8.71 2.81 -8.77
CA ARG A 18 9.52 1.80 -9.44
C ARG A 18 10.99 2.12 -9.19
N SER A 19 11.74 1.13 -8.69
CA SER A 19 13.18 1.27 -8.51
C SER A 19 13.92 0.77 -9.76
N GLU A 20 15.19 1.13 -9.86
CA GLU A 20 16.05 0.65 -10.94
C GLU A 20 16.22 -0.86 -10.90
N SER A 21 16.15 -1.46 -9.72
CA SER A 21 16.27 -2.91 -9.54
C SER A 21 14.98 -3.67 -9.85
N GLY A 22 13.92 -2.96 -10.25
CA GLY A 22 12.65 -3.59 -10.64
C GLY A 22 11.65 -3.76 -9.51
N ALA A 23 11.93 -3.22 -8.31
CA ALA A 23 10.94 -3.22 -7.23
C ALA A 23 9.85 -2.21 -7.55
N GLU A 24 8.58 -2.60 -7.38
CA GLU A 24 7.45 -1.76 -7.76
C GLU A 24 6.41 -1.69 -6.65
N VAL A 25 5.73 -0.54 -6.56
CA VAL A 25 4.53 -0.36 -5.76
C VAL A 25 3.48 0.25 -6.67
N ASP A 26 2.35 -0.43 -6.79
CA ASP A 26 1.31 -0.04 -7.76
C ASP A 26 0.72 1.34 -7.49
N LEU A 27 0.53 1.67 -6.23
CA LEU A 27 -0.08 2.93 -5.84
C LEU A 27 0.55 3.45 -4.56
N VAL A 28 0.88 4.72 -4.56
CA VAL A 28 1.35 5.43 -3.37
C VAL A 28 0.38 6.57 -3.13
N ILE A 29 -0.22 6.60 -1.95
CA ILE A 29 -1.16 7.65 -1.55
C ILE A 29 -0.49 8.53 -0.52
N GLU A 30 -0.41 9.81 -0.81
CA GLU A 30 0.11 10.81 0.11
C GLU A 30 -1.06 11.57 0.72
N THR A 31 -1.22 11.44 2.04
CA THR A 31 -2.20 12.20 2.81
C THR A 31 -1.48 13.30 3.60
N ASP A 32 -2.22 14.07 4.39
CA ASP A 32 -1.62 15.13 5.21
C ASP A 32 -0.57 14.60 6.18
N ARG A 33 -0.79 13.40 6.70
CA ARG A 33 0.07 12.83 7.74
C ARG A 33 0.85 11.61 7.30
N ASP A 34 0.28 10.82 6.42
CA ASP A 34 0.78 9.49 6.11
C ASP A 34 1.17 9.36 4.65
N LEU A 35 2.03 8.39 4.43
CA LEU A 35 2.29 7.86 3.12
C LEU A 35 1.83 6.41 3.12
N ILE A 36 1.00 6.01 2.17
CA ILE A 36 0.46 4.65 2.10
C ILE A 36 0.90 4.02 0.78
N GLY A 37 1.72 2.98 0.85
CA GLY A 37 2.10 2.20 -0.31
C GLY A 37 1.18 1.01 -0.45
N ILE A 38 0.63 0.80 -1.64
CA ILE A 38 -0.31 -0.26 -1.91
C ILE A 38 0.18 -1.09 -3.09
N GLU A 39 0.33 -2.38 -2.86
CA GLU A 39 0.59 -3.36 -3.90
C GLU A 39 -0.64 -4.23 -4.06
N VAL A 40 -1.13 -4.38 -5.28
CA VAL A 40 -2.33 -5.17 -5.55
C VAL A 40 -1.92 -6.55 -6.01
N LYS A 41 -2.50 -7.57 -5.39
CA LYS A 41 -2.25 -8.96 -5.76
C LYS A 41 -3.57 -9.65 -6.09
N ALA A 42 -3.64 -10.25 -7.28
CA ALA A 42 -4.86 -10.89 -7.76
C ALA A 42 -5.17 -12.21 -7.06
N GLY A 43 -4.19 -12.85 -6.44
CA GLY A 43 -4.35 -14.15 -5.80
C GLY A 43 -4.92 -14.08 -4.39
N ARG A 44 -5.17 -15.26 -3.83
CA ARG A 44 -5.66 -15.40 -2.46
C ARG A 44 -4.57 -15.60 -1.44
N ASN A 45 -3.35 -15.85 -1.88
CA ASN A 45 -2.22 -16.11 -1.00
C ASN A 45 -1.18 -15.02 -1.14
N VAL A 46 -0.59 -14.63 -0.03
CA VAL A 46 0.50 -13.67 -0.01
C VAL A 46 1.70 -14.30 0.70
N SER A 47 2.89 -13.94 0.26
CA SER A 47 4.14 -14.44 0.80
C SER A 47 5.11 -13.29 1.07
N PRO A 48 6.19 -13.53 1.82
CA PRO A 48 7.19 -12.48 2.04
C PRO A 48 7.76 -11.89 0.76
N ALA A 49 7.86 -12.67 -0.31
CA ALA A 49 8.34 -12.17 -1.61
C ALA A 49 7.45 -11.06 -2.17
N ASP A 50 6.16 -11.08 -1.87
CA ASP A 50 5.21 -10.07 -2.34
C ASP A 50 5.42 -8.71 -1.67
N THR A 51 6.20 -8.64 -0.59
CA THR A 51 6.44 -7.40 0.15
C THR A 51 7.60 -6.58 -0.39
N ARG A 52 8.33 -7.11 -1.37
CA ARG A 52 9.61 -6.56 -1.84
C ARG A 52 9.53 -5.08 -2.25
N GLY A 53 8.55 -4.72 -3.05
CA GLY A 53 8.40 -3.33 -3.50
C GLY A 53 8.14 -2.37 -2.35
N LEU A 54 7.27 -2.78 -1.44
CA LEU A 54 6.91 -1.96 -0.28
C LEU A 54 8.10 -1.78 0.67
N VAL A 55 8.89 -2.82 0.88
CA VAL A 55 10.10 -2.73 1.70
C VAL A 55 11.10 -1.79 1.05
N SER A 56 11.31 -1.90 -0.26
CA SER A 56 12.21 -1.02 -1.01
C SER A 56 11.79 0.45 -0.88
N LEU A 57 10.52 0.73 -1.07
CA LEU A 57 10.02 2.11 -0.90
C LEU A 57 10.16 2.58 0.53
N GLY A 58 9.93 1.71 1.51
CA GLY A 58 10.07 2.05 2.92
C GLY A 58 11.50 2.47 3.28
N GLU A 59 12.49 1.81 2.70
CA GLU A 59 13.88 2.20 2.91
C GLU A 59 14.16 3.61 2.36
N LEU A 60 13.57 3.93 1.23
CA LEU A 60 13.71 5.24 0.61
C LEU A 60 13.02 6.34 1.40
N VAL A 61 11.82 6.07 1.91
CA VAL A 61 11.06 7.01 2.73
C VAL A 61 11.74 7.25 4.07
N GLY A 62 12.32 6.20 4.66
CA GLY A 62 12.97 6.27 5.94
C GLY A 62 12.00 6.68 7.06
N ARG A 63 12.46 7.56 7.94
CA ARG A 63 11.67 8.03 9.09
C ARG A 63 11.04 9.40 8.89
N LYS A 64 11.13 9.94 7.68
CA LYS A 64 10.65 11.29 7.40
C LYS A 64 9.14 11.39 7.47
N ARG A 65 8.46 10.30 7.16
CA ARG A 65 7.01 10.25 7.16
C ARG A 65 6.53 8.92 7.73
N ARG A 66 5.33 8.92 8.26
CA ARG A 66 4.68 7.69 8.67
C ARG A 66 4.27 6.93 7.42
N PHE A 67 4.82 5.75 7.24
CA PHE A 67 4.62 4.97 6.03
C PHE A 67 3.88 3.67 6.35
N LYS A 68 2.70 3.53 5.76
CA LYS A 68 1.90 2.31 5.85
C LYS A 68 2.15 1.48 4.60
N LYS A 69 2.42 0.20 4.78
CA LYS A 69 2.75 -0.72 3.69
C LYS A 69 1.67 -1.78 3.59
N TRP A 70 0.88 -1.71 2.54
CA TRP A 70 -0.28 -2.59 2.36
C TRP A 70 -0.18 -3.38 1.07
N ILE A 71 -0.54 -4.67 1.18
CA ILE A 71 -0.88 -5.50 0.03
C ILE A 71 -2.38 -5.66 0.06
N ILE A 72 -3.06 -5.35 -1.04
CA ILE A 72 -4.48 -5.62 -1.18
C ILE A 72 -4.62 -6.89 -2.00
N TYR A 73 -5.30 -7.88 -1.46
CA TYR A 73 -5.39 -9.19 -2.09
C TYR A 73 -6.79 -9.79 -1.94
N ARG A 74 -7.01 -10.96 -2.53
CA ARG A 74 -8.33 -11.62 -2.55
C ARG A 74 -8.51 -12.63 -1.42
N GLY A 75 -7.75 -12.50 -0.35
CA GLY A 75 -7.91 -13.35 0.82
C GLY A 75 -9.05 -12.91 1.72
N GLU A 76 -9.29 -13.69 2.77
CA GLU A 76 -10.36 -13.43 3.74
C GLU A 76 -9.88 -12.76 5.01
N TRP A 77 -8.59 -12.83 5.27
CA TRP A 77 -8.01 -12.41 6.55
C TRP A 77 -7.00 -11.31 6.38
N LYS A 78 -7.04 -10.34 7.27
CA LYS A 78 -5.93 -9.40 7.39
C LYS A 78 -4.73 -10.14 7.96
N GLN A 79 -3.57 -9.98 7.34
CA GLN A 79 -2.32 -10.59 7.78
C GLN A 79 -1.26 -9.52 7.98
N ARG A 80 -0.26 -9.83 8.81
CA ARG A 80 0.85 -8.93 9.03
C ARG A 80 2.15 -9.72 8.93
N PHE A 81 3.11 -9.17 8.18
CA PHE A 81 4.44 -9.73 8.04
C PHE A 81 5.41 -9.10 9.05
N ASP A 82 6.49 -9.79 9.35
CA ASP A 82 7.50 -9.32 10.30
C ASP A 82 8.11 -7.98 9.92
N ASN A 83 8.16 -7.67 8.63
CA ASN A 83 8.70 -6.42 8.13
C ASN A 83 7.70 -5.25 8.19
N GLY A 84 6.56 -5.45 8.81
CA GLY A 84 5.55 -4.41 8.99
C GLY A 84 4.56 -4.27 7.85
N VAL A 85 4.73 -5.02 6.76
CA VAL A 85 3.74 -5.03 5.67
C VAL A 85 2.48 -5.73 6.14
N GLU A 86 1.32 -5.15 5.83
CA GLU A 86 0.02 -5.73 6.12
C GLU A 86 -0.68 -6.12 4.84
N ALA A 87 -1.26 -7.31 4.81
CA ALA A 87 -2.09 -7.76 3.70
C ALA A 87 -3.55 -7.63 4.09
N TRP A 88 -4.31 -6.92 3.26
CA TRP A 88 -5.71 -6.57 3.54
C TRP A 88 -6.62 -7.17 2.47
N PRO A 89 -7.72 -7.83 2.88
CA PRO A 89 -8.80 -8.10 1.94
C PRO A 89 -9.33 -6.80 1.32
N VAL A 90 -9.75 -6.88 0.05
CA VAL A 90 -10.13 -5.68 -0.72
C VAL A 90 -11.16 -4.82 0.02
N ILE A 91 -12.23 -5.42 0.52
CA ILE A 91 -13.31 -4.67 1.17
C ILE A 91 -12.81 -3.98 2.44
N GLU A 92 -12.03 -4.67 3.25
CA GLU A 92 -11.49 -4.08 4.48
C GLU A 92 -10.52 -2.95 4.20
N ALA A 93 -9.70 -3.09 3.15
CA ALA A 93 -8.78 -2.04 2.74
C ALA A 93 -9.55 -0.78 2.32
N LEU A 94 -10.61 -0.93 1.53
CA LEU A 94 -11.42 0.20 1.11
C LEU A 94 -12.09 0.90 2.30
N LYS A 95 -12.56 0.14 3.27
CA LYS A 95 -13.14 0.71 4.48
C LYS A 95 -12.11 1.48 5.29
N ALA A 96 -10.90 0.97 5.38
CA ALA A 96 -9.82 1.62 6.13
C ALA A 96 -9.37 2.94 5.49
N LEU A 97 -9.49 3.06 4.17
CA LEU A 97 -9.11 4.28 3.45
C LEU A 97 -10.19 5.37 3.44
N ARG A 98 -11.39 5.05 3.89
CA ARG A 98 -12.50 6.00 3.89
C ARG A 98 -12.27 7.24 4.76
#